data_5905387d58871ad79b7b083f2d353321
#
_entry.id   5905387d58871ad79b7b083f2d353321
#
_cell.length_a   1.000
_cell.length_b   1.000
_cell.length_c   1.000
_cell.angle_alpha   90.00
_cell.angle_beta   90.00
_cell.angle_gamma   90.00
#
_symmetry.space_group_name_H-M   'P 1'
#
loop_
_entity.id
_entity.type
_entity.pdbx_description
1 polymer ?
#
loop_
_entity_poly.entity_id
_entity_poly.type
_entity_poly.pdbx_seq_one_letter_code
_entity_poly.pdbx_strand_id
1 'polypeptide(L)'
;MIEDIPDTVPPDSVLVLHQTIPATLPPGNVMVIDPQTDCDLFRVGEHLESPMTATVDTENSLVRFVQQGLVFTGAKNVIPQKTTFKTLLATADDFLLYLQFVSDRQRTLVLSADLNQGDFSLRTTFPILMSQALTYFRSSEELQRAYSTAEPVKLALQTEHAQVLLRSPSGREEVFPCQDGSASLGRLGESGVWTVLEPESGRILSRIASNLFSVSESNLRLATEVPVQTEVETEVNATFVRPIWYYLALLALLLTTAEWWLYQRRWIE
;
A
#
# COMPACT_ATOMS: atom_id res chain seq x y z
N MET A 1 -1.55 29.98 2.89
CA MET A 1 -0.52 29.99 3.94
C MET A 1 -1.23 30.42 5.21
N ILE A 2 -1.15 29.63 6.28
CA ILE A 2 -1.81 29.95 7.55
C ILE A 2 -0.83 30.84 8.31
N GLU A 3 -1.23 32.05 8.73
CA GLU A 3 -0.36 32.98 9.47
C GLU A 3 -0.19 32.56 10.94
N ASP A 4 -1.21 31.90 11.52
CA ASP A 4 -1.17 31.41 12.90
C ASP A 4 -1.24 29.87 12.93
N ILE A 5 -0.36 29.25 13.71
CA ILE A 5 -0.36 27.81 13.95
C ILE A 5 -1.54 27.49 14.90
N PRO A 6 -2.45 26.58 14.55
CA PRO A 6 -3.58 26.24 15.41
C PRO A 6 -3.11 25.48 16.67
N ASP A 7 -3.79 25.69 17.78
CA ASP A 7 -3.52 24.98 19.04
C ASP A 7 -3.79 23.46 18.93
N THR A 8 -4.69 23.06 18.04
CA THR A 8 -5.01 21.65 17.75
C THR A 8 -5.29 21.46 16.27
N VAL A 9 -4.85 20.32 15.70
CA VAL A 9 -5.12 19.95 14.31
C VAL A 9 -6.36 19.08 14.26
N PRO A 10 -7.40 19.43 13.47
CA PRO A 10 -8.58 18.58 13.31
C PRO A 10 -8.20 17.16 12.80
N PRO A 11 -8.95 16.12 13.20
CA PRO A 11 -8.61 14.74 12.84
C PRO A 11 -8.55 14.46 11.33
N ASP A 12 -9.37 15.17 10.54
CA ASP A 12 -9.41 15.04 9.07
C ASP A 12 -8.42 15.95 8.34
N SER A 13 -7.56 16.64 9.09
CA SER A 13 -6.61 17.60 8.55
C SER A 13 -5.18 17.19 8.87
N VAL A 14 -4.25 17.64 8.05
CA VAL A 14 -2.80 17.48 8.27
C VAL A 14 -2.17 18.87 8.26
N LEU A 15 -1.50 19.23 9.33
CA LEU A 15 -0.70 20.44 9.40
C LEU A 15 0.68 20.16 8.81
N VAL A 16 1.03 20.85 7.73
CA VAL A 16 2.37 20.76 7.13
C VAL A 16 3.17 21.99 7.51
N LEU A 17 4.25 21.78 8.22
CA LEU A 17 5.20 22.80 8.66
C LEU A 17 6.48 22.69 7.84
N HIS A 18 6.89 23.76 7.19
CA HIS A 18 8.11 23.83 6.41
C HIS A 18 9.05 24.87 6.99
N GLN A 19 10.22 24.45 7.41
CA GLN A 19 11.31 25.23 8.01
C GLN A 19 10.97 25.85 9.36
N THR A 20 9.87 26.57 9.47
CA THR A 20 9.45 27.23 10.70
C THR A 20 8.52 26.30 11.49
N ILE A 21 8.94 25.94 12.71
CA ILE A 21 8.17 25.08 13.61
C ILE A 21 8.05 25.73 14.98
N PRO A 22 6.94 25.51 15.71
CA PRO A 22 6.80 25.96 17.09
C PRO A 22 7.63 25.11 18.04
N ALA A 23 7.98 25.67 19.20
CA ALA A 23 8.70 24.94 20.25
C ALA A 23 7.94 23.70 20.76
N THR A 24 6.61 23.74 20.73
CA THR A 24 5.72 22.62 21.04
C THR A 24 4.79 22.40 19.87
N LEU A 25 4.80 21.18 19.32
CA LEU A 25 3.94 20.83 18.19
C LEU A 25 2.50 20.60 18.65
N PRO A 26 1.49 21.09 17.91
CA PRO A 26 0.09 20.88 18.25
C PRO A 26 -0.29 19.40 18.17
N PRO A 27 -1.23 18.93 19.01
CA PRO A 27 -1.78 17.59 18.89
C PRO A 27 -2.54 17.40 17.57
N GLY A 28 -2.51 16.18 17.04
CA GLY A 28 -3.12 15.80 15.76
C GLY A 28 -2.10 15.32 14.73
N ASN A 29 -2.44 15.43 13.46
CA ASN A 29 -1.59 14.98 12.35
C ASN A 29 -0.67 16.12 11.90
N VAL A 30 0.63 15.96 12.11
CA VAL A 30 1.63 16.99 11.78
C VAL A 30 2.72 16.42 10.90
N MET A 31 3.02 17.09 9.81
CA MET A 31 4.17 16.80 8.96
C MET A 31 5.15 17.96 9.00
N VAL A 32 6.38 17.68 9.40
CA VAL A 32 7.48 18.65 9.45
C VAL A 32 8.44 18.35 8.31
N ILE A 33 8.79 19.37 7.54
CA ILE A 33 9.73 19.28 6.42
C ILE A 33 10.82 20.32 6.60
N ASP A 34 12.07 19.89 6.47
CA ASP A 34 13.27 20.74 6.62
C ASP A 34 13.27 21.60 7.91
N PRO A 35 13.19 20.97 9.10
CA PRO A 35 13.16 21.72 10.35
C PRO A 35 14.42 22.56 10.53
N GLN A 36 14.24 23.85 10.94
CA GLN A 36 15.36 24.76 11.19
C GLN A 36 15.61 25.00 12.70
N THR A 37 14.61 24.66 13.54
CA THR A 37 14.63 24.89 14.98
C THR A 37 14.24 23.65 15.75
N ASP A 38 14.65 23.57 17.02
CA ASP A 38 14.29 22.50 17.93
C ASP A 38 12.81 22.55 18.32
N CYS A 39 12.25 21.40 18.69
CA CYS A 39 10.91 21.31 19.27
C CYS A 39 10.87 20.27 20.40
N ASP A 40 9.70 20.06 20.97
CA ASP A 40 9.48 19.11 22.08
C ASP A 40 9.70 17.63 21.71
N LEU A 41 9.72 17.29 20.43
CA LEU A 41 9.93 15.91 19.95
C LEU A 41 11.37 15.62 19.55
N PHE A 42 12.09 16.60 19.02
CA PHE A 42 13.44 16.40 18.48
C PHE A 42 14.26 17.68 18.52
N ARG A 43 15.58 17.50 18.39
CA ARG A 43 16.56 18.57 18.13
C ARG A 43 17.06 18.49 16.69
N VAL A 44 17.35 19.65 16.14
CA VAL A 44 18.01 19.78 14.83
C VAL A 44 19.51 19.77 15.05
N GLY A 45 20.17 18.75 14.47
CA GLY A 45 21.62 18.58 14.54
C GLY A 45 22.36 19.28 13.39
N GLU A 46 23.49 18.72 13.03
CA GLU A 46 24.36 19.28 12.00
C GLU A 46 23.75 19.22 10.60
N HIS A 47 24.20 20.14 9.76
CA HIS A 47 23.86 20.15 8.33
C HIS A 47 24.69 19.10 7.61
N LEU A 48 24.01 18.31 6.77
CA LEU A 48 24.60 17.23 5.97
C LEU A 48 24.59 17.63 4.50
N GLU A 49 25.78 17.72 3.92
CA GLU A 49 25.91 17.96 2.47
C GLU A 49 25.73 16.65 1.71
N SER A 50 24.72 16.61 0.84
CA SER A 50 24.42 15.47 -0.04
C SER A 50 24.32 14.10 0.67
N PRO A 51 23.60 13.97 1.80
CA PRO A 51 23.48 12.70 2.48
C PRO A 51 22.77 11.67 1.61
N MET A 52 23.27 10.44 1.64
CA MET A 52 22.73 9.29 0.92
C MET A 52 22.06 8.32 1.93
N THR A 53 20.84 7.88 1.62
CA THR A 53 20.15 6.89 2.44
C THR A 53 20.82 5.52 2.32
N ALA A 54 21.21 4.94 3.45
CA ALA A 54 21.73 3.58 3.54
C ALA A 54 20.70 2.64 4.17
N THR A 55 19.94 3.13 5.15
CA THR A 55 18.90 2.36 5.83
C THR A 55 17.52 2.85 5.40
N VAL A 56 16.67 1.92 4.96
CA VAL A 56 15.26 2.14 4.59
C VAL A 56 14.43 1.07 5.28
N ASP A 57 13.44 1.45 6.08
CA ASP A 57 12.50 0.52 6.71
C ASP A 57 11.45 0.06 5.69
N THR A 58 11.81 -0.87 4.81
CA THR A 58 10.97 -1.35 3.70
C THR A 58 9.69 -2.04 4.13
N GLU A 59 9.58 -2.46 5.40
CA GLU A 59 8.35 -3.03 5.95
C GLU A 59 7.30 -1.97 6.26
N ASN A 60 7.74 -0.71 6.43
CA ASN A 60 6.85 0.39 6.68
C ASN A 60 6.23 0.92 5.39
N SER A 61 4.90 1.06 5.37
CA SER A 61 4.15 1.56 4.21
C SER A 61 4.58 2.96 3.76
N LEU A 62 5.10 3.79 4.67
CA LEU A 62 5.56 5.16 4.40
C LEU A 62 6.74 5.23 3.43
N VAL A 63 7.62 4.22 3.45
CA VAL A 63 8.86 4.19 2.65
C VAL A 63 8.99 2.94 1.78
N ARG A 64 7.93 2.15 1.66
CA ARG A 64 7.91 0.89 0.91
C ARG A 64 8.42 1.01 -0.54
N PHE A 65 8.21 2.16 -1.17
CA PHE A 65 8.61 2.41 -2.56
C PHE A 65 9.86 3.27 -2.68
N VAL A 66 10.53 3.55 -1.55
CA VAL A 66 11.79 4.28 -1.54
C VAL A 66 12.94 3.30 -1.71
N GLN A 67 13.80 3.55 -2.67
CA GLN A 67 15.00 2.74 -2.89
C GLN A 67 16.14 3.21 -1.98
N GLN A 68 17.01 2.28 -1.58
CA GLN A 68 18.28 2.62 -0.94
C GLN A 68 19.14 3.43 -1.91
N GLY A 69 20.01 4.28 -1.36
CA GLY A 69 20.86 5.14 -2.17
C GLY A 69 20.18 6.42 -2.66
N LEU A 70 19.02 6.79 -2.10
CA LEU A 70 18.42 8.09 -2.36
C LEU A 70 19.32 9.19 -1.79
N VAL A 71 19.75 10.12 -2.65
CA VAL A 71 20.60 11.27 -2.29
C VAL A 71 19.72 12.51 -2.14
N PHE A 72 19.85 13.18 -1.00
CA PHE A 72 19.30 14.53 -0.78
C PHE A 72 20.42 15.55 -1.08
N THR A 73 20.10 16.70 -1.63
CA THR A 73 21.10 17.74 -1.91
C THR A 73 21.55 18.45 -0.63
N GLY A 74 20.68 18.48 0.39
CA GLY A 74 20.96 18.95 1.74
C GLY A 74 19.94 18.37 2.70
N ALA A 75 20.37 18.11 3.91
CA ALA A 75 19.50 17.68 5.00
C ALA A 75 20.11 18.07 6.35
N LYS A 76 19.35 17.92 7.42
CA LYS A 76 19.84 18.06 8.79
C LYS A 76 19.64 16.77 9.56
N ASN A 77 20.58 16.45 10.40
CA ASN A 77 20.40 15.33 11.32
C ASN A 77 19.28 15.66 12.31
N VAL A 78 18.31 14.77 12.47
CA VAL A 78 17.22 14.92 13.44
C VAL A 78 17.49 14.02 14.62
N ILE A 79 17.69 14.62 15.81
CA ILE A 79 18.03 13.91 17.04
C ILE A 79 16.75 13.82 17.89
N PRO A 80 16.11 12.65 18.02
CA PRO A 80 14.88 12.51 18.78
C PRO A 80 15.13 12.74 20.27
N GLN A 81 14.21 13.46 20.93
CA GLN A 81 14.23 13.69 22.38
C GLN A 81 13.28 12.74 23.11
N LYS A 82 12.29 12.19 22.42
CA LYS A 82 11.36 11.19 22.97
C LYS A 82 11.76 9.80 22.52
N THR A 83 11.56 8.82 23.38
CA THR A 83 11.88 7.40 23.11
C THR A 83 10.91 6.71 22.15
N THR A 84 9.73 7.27 21.97
CA THR A 84 8.68 6.68 21.13
C THR A 84 8.78 7.22 19.69
N PHE A 85 9.78 6.76 18.96
CA PHE A 85 9.96 7.11 17.55
C PHE A 85 10.35 5.88 16.72
N LYS A 86 10.13 5.96 15.44
CA LYS A 86 10.56 4.97 14.45
C LYS A 86 11.36 5.66 13.35
N THR A 87 12.54 5.14 13.08
CA THR A 87 13.37 5.61 11.95
C THR A 87 12.88 4.98 10.67
N LEU A 88 12.63 5.79 9.66
CA LEU A 88 12.18 5.38 8.32
C LEU A 88 13.31 5.43 7.30
N LEU A 89 14.13 6.49 7.35
CA LEU A 89 15.31 6.66 6.50
C LEU A 89 16.48 7.17 7.36
N ALA A 90 17.65 6.55 7.17
CA ALA A 90 18.91 6.99 7.79
C ALA A 90 20.09 6.84 6.81
N THR A 91 21.19 7.57 7.08
CA THR A 91 22.47 7.41 6.38
C THR A 91 23.25 6.22 6.92
N ALA A 92 24.41 5.94 6.32
CA ALA A 92 25.33 4.90 6.81
C ALA A 92 25.97 5.25 8.18
N ASP A 93 26.05 6.53 8.48
CA ASP A 93 26.58 7.06 9.77
C ASP A 93 25.47 7.26 10.80
N ASP A 94 24.32 6.60 10.60
CA ASP A 94 23.13 6.65 11.49
C ASP A 94 22.51 8.06 11.66
N PHE A 95 22.77 9.00 10.77
CA PHE A 95 22.03 10.26 10.76
C PHE A 95 20.61 10.04 10.28
N LEU A 96 19.66 10.52 11.08
CA LEU A 96 18.24 10.28 10.90
C LEU A 96 17.64 11.33 9.94
N LEU A 97 17.08 10.88 8.84
CA LEU A 97 16.57 11.76 7.76
C LEU A 97 15.05 11.79 7.69
N TYR A 98 14.39 10.68 8.00
CA TYR A 98 12.93 10.60 8.02
C TYR A 98 12.48 9.77 9.22
N LEU A 99 11.66 10.37 10.07
CA LEU A 99 11.22 9.80 11.33
C LEU A 99 9.70 9.85 11.48
N GLN A 100 9.21 8.88 12.21
CA GLN A 100 7.80 8.78 12.61
C GLN A 100 7.73 8.84 14.15
N PHE A 101 6.97 9.78 14.68
CA PHE A 101 6.60 9.86 16.09
C PHE A 101 5.11 9.55 16.22
N VAL A 102 4.76 8.73 17.18
CA VAL A 102 3.38 8.34 17.45
C VAL A 102 3.11 8.44 18.94
N SER A 103 2.04 9.11 19.30
CA SER A 103 1.48 9.12 20.65
C SER A 103 -0.05 9.08 20.56
N ASP A 104 -0.74 8.95 21.71
CA ASP A 104 -2.20 8.81 21.75
C ASP A 104 -2.98 9.91 21.02
N ARG A 105 -2.42 11.12 20.99
CA ARG A 105 -3.09 12.30 20.43
C ARG A 105 -2.35 12.96 19.28
N GLN A 106 -1.19 12.41 18.90
CA GLN A 106 -0.31 13.07 17.94
C GLN A 106 0.38 12.04 17.04
N ARG A 107 0.34 12.29 15.75
CA ARG A 107 1.11 11.59 14.72
C ARG A 107 1.97 12.60 14.01
N THR A 108 3.27 12.46 14.14
CA THR A 108 4.19 13.39 13.50
C THR A 108 5.15 12.64 12.59
N LEU A 109 5.28 13.14 11.37
CA LEU A 109 6.32 12.71 10.43
C LEU A 109 7.31 13.87 10.27
N VAL A 110 8.59 13.56 10.33
CA VAL A 110 9.67 14.55 10.20
C VAL A 110 10.58 14.14 9.07
N LEU A 111 10.58 14.91 7.98
CA LEU A 111 11.49 14.76 6.84
C LEU A 111 12.51 15.92 6.86
N SER A 112 13.77 15.59 7.03
CA SER A 112 14.83 16.60 7.18
C SER A 112 15.40 17.15 5.87
N ALA A 113 14.88 16.70 4.72
CA ALA A 113 15.38 17.10 3.41
C ALA A 113 15.10 18.58 3.13
N ASP A 114 16.13 19.32 2.67
CA ASP A 114 15.98 20.68 2.14
C ASP A 114 15.31 20.62 0.76
N LEU A 115 14.10 21.18 0.65
CA LEU A 115 13.35 21.22 -0.61
C LEU A 115 13.75 22.39 -1.51
N ASN A 116 14.46 23.38 -0.99
CA ASN A 116 14.91 24.56 -1.75
C ASN A 116 16.21 24.32 -2.48
N GLN A 117 16.94 23.29 -2.09
CA GLN A 117 18.23 22.93 -2.71
C GLN A 117 18.09 21.64 -3.52
N GLY A 118 18.62 21.67 -4.75
CA GLY A 118 18.69 20.52 -5.62
C GLY A 118 17.38 20.12 -6.28
N ASP A 119 17.32 18.85 -6.67
CA ASP A 119 16.26 18.28 -7.51
C ASP A 119 15.33 17.31 -6.77
N PHE A 120 15.50 17.11 -5.45
CA PHE A 120 14.72 16.13 -4.70
C PHE A 120 13.21 16.36 -4.82
N SER A 121 12.74 17.61 -4.75
CA SER A 121 11.34 17.97 -4.91
C SER A 121 10.78 17.66 -6.31
N LEU A 122 11.65 17.55 -7.32
CA LEU A 122 11.29 17.23 -8.72
C LEU A 122 11.38 15.73 -9.03
N ARG A 123 12.01 14.94 -8.17
CA ARG A 123 12.11 13.49 -8.34
C ARG A 123 10.79 12.81 -8.03
N THR A 124 10.49 11.71 -8.71
CA THR A 124 9.29 10.90 -8.49
C THR A 124 9.15 10.36 -7.05
N THR A 125 10.27 10.21 -6.34
CA THR A 125 10.28 9.78 -4.94
C THR A 125 9.56 10.75 -4.01
N PHE A 126 9.67 12.07 -4.26
CA PHE A 126 9.03 13.08 -3.40
C PHE A 126 7.50 12.99 -3.40
N PRO A 127 6.79 13.04 -4.55
CA PRO A 127 5.34 12.87 -4.55
C PRO A 127 4.88 11.50 -4.02
N ILE A 128 5.69 10.44 -4.19
CA ILE A 128 5.40 9.13 -3.60
C ILE A 128 5.44 9.23 -2.07
N LEU A 129 6.50 9.81 -1.49
CA LEU A 129 6.61 10.02 -0.03
C LEU A 129 5.45 10.86 0.50
N MET A 130 5.08 11.94 -0.18
CA MET A 130 3.95 12.80 0.22
C MET A 130 2.63 12.04 0.16
N SER A 131 2.39 11.26 -0.89
CA SER A 131 1.18 10.44 -1.03
C SER A 131 1.09 9.38 0.07
N GLN A 132 2.20 8.72 0.40
CA GLN A 132 2.25 7.75 1.50
C GLN A 132 2.03 8.42 2.87
N ALA A 133 2.62 9.60 3.09
CA ALA A 133 2.40 10.37 4.31
C ALA A 133 0.93 10.78 4.47
N LEU A 134 0.30 11.29 3.41
CA LEU A 134 -1.13 11.63 3.44
C LEU A 134 -2.02 10.40 3.68
N THR A 135 -1.71 9.28 3.04
CA THR A 135 -2.41 8.00 3.26
C THR A 135 -2.25 7.56 4.71
N TYR A 136 -1.06 7.65 5.28
CA TYR A 136 -0.78 7.33 6.68
C TYR A 136 -1.60 8.18 7.65
N PHE A 137 -1.69 9.49 7.44
CA PHE A 137 -2.47 10.39 8.29
C PHE A 137 -3.97 10.14 8.19
N ARG A 138 -4.47 9.80 7.01
CA ARG A 138 -5.89 9.45 6.79
C ARG A 138 -6.26 8.09 7.38
N SER A 139 -5.32 7.14 7.46
CA SER A 139 -5.58 5.76 7.87
C SER A 139 -5.95 5.56 9.34
N SER A 140 -6.13 6.66 10.12
CA SER A 140 -6.54 6.57 11.54
C SER A 140 -7.94 6.02 11.75
N GLU A 141 -8.84 6.24 10.80
CA GLU A 141 -10.25 5.87 10.87
C GLU A 141 -10.71 5.03 9.67
N GLU A 142 -9.87 4.93 8.63
CA GLU A 142 -10.21 4.20 7.42
C GLU A 142 -9.95 2.69 7.57
N LEU A 143 -10.70 1.92 6.81
CA LEU A 143 -10.53 0.48 6.61
C LEU A 143 -9.06 0.12 6.36
N GLN A 144 -8.36 -0.36 7.38
CA GLN A 144 -6.93 -0.66 7.28
C GLN A 144 -6.65 -1.87 6.38
N ARG A 145 -7.55 -2.86 6.37
CA ARG A 145 -7.43 -4.08 5.54
C ARG A 145 -8.79 -4.73 5.33
N ALA A 146 -8.93 -5.37 4.18
CA ALA A 146 -10.01 -6.30 3.92
C ALA A 146 -9.52 -7.73 4.19
N TYR A 147 -10.26 -8.45 5.03
CA TYR A 147 -9.99 -9.85 5.37
C TYR A 147 -11.06 -10.76 4.79
N SER A 148 -10.69 -11.99 4.49
CA SER A 148 -11.68 -13.02 4.22
C SER A 148 -12.34 -13.45 5.52
N THR A 149 -13.66 -13.72 5.51
CA THR A 149 -14.37 -14.28 6.67
C THR A 149 -13.80 -15.63 7.14
N ALA A 150 -13.08 -16.34 6.28
CA ALA A 150 -12.44 -17.61 6.58
C ALA A 150 -11.08 -17.46 7.29
N GLU A 151 -10.45 -16.29 7.24
CA GLU A 151 -9.10 -16.07 7.78
C GLU A 151 -9.14 -15.54 9.21
N PRO A 152 -8.21 -16.00 10.08
CA PRO A 152 -8.05 -15.41 11.40
C PRO A 152 -7.40 -14.03 11.29
N VAL A 153 -7.99 -13.04 11.95
CA VAL A 153 -7.53 -11.65 11.95
C VAL A 153 -6.67 -11.39 13.18
N LYS A 154 -5.45 -10.88 12.93
CA LYS A 154 -4.58 -10.32 13.96
C LYS A 154 -4.30 -8.87 13.62
N LEU A 155 -4.57 -7.99 14.56
CA LEU A 155 -4.37 -6.55 14.40
C LEU A 155 -3.26 -6.07 15.33
N ALA A 156 -2.36 -5.26 14.80
CA ALA A 156 -1.50 -4.42 15.60
C ALA A 156 -2.26 -3.12 15.90
N LEU A 157 -2.52 -2.88 17.16
CA LEU A 157 -3.28 -1.73 17.66
C LEU A 157 -2.37 -0.85 18.49
N GLN A 158 -2.51 0.45 18.33
CA GLN A 158 -1.79 1.42 19.16
C GLN A 158 -2.65 1.73 20.41
N THR A 159 -2.68 0.78 21.32
CA THR A 159 -3.38 0.93 22.60
C THR A 159 -2.56 0.30 23.73
N GLU A 160 -2.60 0.93 24.89
CA GLU A 160 -2.01 0.41 26.14
C GLU A 160 -3.02 -0.46 26.92
N HIS A 161 -4.28 -0.50 26.47
CA HIS A 161 -5.32 -1.29 27.13
C HIS A 161 -5.14 -2.78 26.90
N ALA A 162 -5.29 -3.55 27.96
CA ALA A 162 -5.21 -5.02 27.91
C ALA A 162 -6.38 -5.68 27.17
N GLN A 163 -7.42 -4.93 26.82
CA GLN A 163 -8.62 -5.42 26.14
C GLN A 163 -9.10 -4.42 25.10
N VAL A 164 -9.76 -4.91 24.08
CA VAL A 164 -10.42 -4.12 23.02
C VAL A 164 -11.82 -4.65 22.80
N LEU A 165 -12.74 -3.77 22.42
CA LEU A 165 -14.12 -4.09 22.09
C LEU A 165 -14.27 -4.18 20.57
N LEU A 166 -14.71 -5.32 20.06
CA LEU A 166 -14.99 -5.52 18.65
C LEU A 166 -16.49 -5.44 18.41
N ARG A 167 -16.92 -4.48 17.57
CA ARG A 167 -18.32 -4.33 17.15
C ARG A 167 -18.50 -4.87 15.74
N SER A 168 -19.42 -5.83 15.60
CA SER A 168 -19.78 -6.42 14.31
C SER A 168 -20.63 -5.48 13.44
N PRO A 169 -20.78 -5.75 12.14
CA PRO A 169 -21.69 -5.01 11.26
C PRO A 169 -23.15 -5.06 11.73
N SER A 170 -23.57 -6.16 12.38
CA SER A 170 -24.91 -6.32 12.98
C SER A 170 -25.07 -5.58 14.32
N GLY A 171 -24.01 -4.94 14.85
CA GLY A 171 -24.00 -4.22 16.12
C GLY A 171 -23.72 -5.08 17.37
N ARG A 172 -23.36 -6.36 17.19
CA ARG A 172 -22.95 -7.21 18.31
C ARG A 172 -21.55 -6.81 18.79
N GLU A 173 -21.33 -6.78 20.10
CA GLU A 173 -20.08 -6.40 20.71
C GLU A 173 -19.45 -7.57 21.44
N GLU A 174 -18.15 -7.77 21.23
CA GLU A 174 -17.35 -8.81 21.87
C GLU A 174 -16.02 -8.23 22.36
N VAL A 175 -15.55 -8.68 23.53
CA VAL A 175 -14.29 -8.22 24.14
C VAL A 175 -13.18 -9.20 23.82
N PHE A 176 -12.06 -8.68 23.32
CA PHE A 176 -10.86 -9.46 23.00
C PHE A 176 -9.67 -8.99 23.81
N PRO A 177 -8.78 -9.91 24.25
CA PRO A 177 -7.53 -9.52 24.91
C PRO A 177 -6.59 -8.89 23.91
N CYS A 178 -5.89 -7.83 24.36
CA CYS A 178 -4.83 -7.17 23.64
C CYS A 178 -3.53 -7.35 24.44
N GLN A 179 -2.51 -7.93 23.82
CA GLN A 179 -1.20 -8.14 24.42
C GLN A 179 -0.14 -7.49 23.54
N ASP A 180 0.73 -6.68 24.16
CA ASP A 180 1.82 -5.97 23.46
C ASP A 180 1.35 -5.19 22.21
N GLY A 181 0.18 -4.53 22.34
CA GLY A 181 -0.41 -3.79 21.21
C GLY A 181 -0.93 -4.69 20.07
N SER A 182 -1.11 -5.99 20.31
CA SER A 182 -1.65 -6.93 19.32
C SER A 182 -2.91 -7.61 19.84
N ALA A 183 -4.00 -7.55 19.06
CA ALA A 183 -5.25 -8.25 19.34
C ALA A 183 -5.50 -9.35 18.31
N SER A 184 -5.81 -10.56 18.79
CA SER A 184 -6.21 -11.69 17.95
C SER A 184 -7.73 -11.81 17.99
N LEU A 185 -8.40 -11.41 16.91
CA LEU A 185 -9.85 -11.33 16.82
C LEU A 185 -10.52 -12.63 16.32
N GLY A 186 -9.70 -13.65 15.97
CA GLY A 186 -10.21 -14.87 15.38
C GLY A 186 -10.80 -14.65 13.99
N ARG A 187 -11.80 -15.45 13.60
CA ARG A 187 -12.48 -15.34 12.31
C ARG A 187 -13.69 -14.42 12.43
N LEU A 188 -13.81 -13.49 11.48
CA LEU A 188 -14.95 -12.57 11.42
C LEU A 188 -16.11 -13.25 10.70
N GLY A 189 -17.12 -13.70 11.46
CA GLY A 189 -18.22 -14.51 10.92
C GLY A 189 -19.21 -13.77 10.02
N GLU A 190 -19.16 -12.44 9.96
CA GLU A 190 -20.08 -11.61 9.17
C GLU A 190 -19.29 -10.79 8.15
N SER A 191 -19.82 -10.64 6.94
CA SER A 191 -19.27 -9.71 5.94
C SER A 191 -19.74 -8.29 6.24
N GLY A 192 -18.83 -7.33 6.10
CA GLY A 192 -19.10 -5.92 6.36
C GLY A 192 -17.96 -5.21 7.08
N VAL A 193 -18.26 -4.06 7.67
CA VAL A 193 -17.28 -3.26 8.41
C VAL A 193 -17.38 -3.55 9.89
N TRP A 194 -16.32 -4.07 10.46
CA TRP A 194 -16.12 -4.28 11.87
C TRP A 194 -15.36 -3.10 12.47
N THR A 195 -15.73 -2.69 13.68
CA THR A 195 -15.11 -1.56 14.36
C THR A 195 -14.48 -2.04 15.65
N VAL A 196 -13.19 -1.73 15.81
CA VAL A 196 -12.42 -1.99 17.03
C VAL A 196 -12.45 -0.73 17.88
N LEU A 197 -12.91 -0.85 19.11
CA LEU A 197 -13.11 0.27 20.02
C LEU A 197 -12.29 0.06 21.30
N GLU A 198 -11.94 1.15 21.92
CA GLU A 198 -11.40 1.18 23.28
C GLU A 198 -12.56 0.99 24.29
N PRO A 199 -12.45 0.04 25.23
CA PRO A 199 -13.59 -0.33 26.10
C PRO A 199 -14.10 0.82 26.98
N GLU A 200 -13.22 1.69 27.47
CA GLU A 200 -13.57 2.74 28.43
C GLU A 200 -14.03 4.05 27.76
N SER A 201 -13.37 4.44 26.69
CA SER A 201 -13.62 5.71 26.01
C SER A 201 -14.59 5.59 24.84
N GLY A 202 -14.80 4.38 24.32
CA GLY A 202 -15.56 4.16 23.07
C GLY A 202 -14.85 4.71 21.84
N ARG A 203 -13.57 5.10 21.96
CA ARG A 203 -12.76 5.62 20.84
C ARG A 203 -12.53 4.52 19.81
N ILE A 204 -12.71 4.84 18.55
CA ILE A 204 -12.43 3.93 17.44
C ILE A 204 -10.91 3.80 17.28
N LEU A 205 -10.39 2.60 17.50
CA LEU A 205 -8.98 2.27 17.31
C LEU A 205 -8.68 1.83 15.87
N SER A 206 -9.61 1.10 15.25
CA SER A 206 -9.45 0.60 13.89
C SER A 206 -10.80 0.21 13.28
N ARG A 207 -10.89 0.25 11.96
CA ARG A 207 -11.97 -0.33 11.18
C ARG A 207 -11.41 -1.36 10.22
N ILE A 208 -12.03 -2.52 10.15
CA ILE A 208 -11.63 -3.62 9.27
C ILE A 208 -12.82 -4.06 8.44
N ALA A 209 -12.58 -4.34 7.17
CA ALA A 209 -13.59 -4.94 6.32
C ALA A 209 -13.45 -6.46 6.35
N SER A 210 -14.58 -7.16 6.44
CA SER A 210 -14.66 -8.59 6.19
C SER A 210 -15.51 -8.83 4.94
N ASN A 211 -15.03 -9.70 4.05
CA ASN A 211 -15.74 -10.09 2.85
C ASN A 211 -15.68 -11.61 2.64
N LEU A 212 -16.53 -12.11 1.75
CA LEU A 212 -16.60 -13.52 1.38
C LEU A 212 -15.55 -13.90 0.31
N PHE A 213 -14.56 -13.05 0.09
CA PHE A 213 -13.55 -13.29 -0.92
C PHE A 213 -12.73 -14.55 -0.61
N SER A 214 -12.69 -15.49 -1.56
CA SER A 214 -11.84 -16.66 -1.53
C SER A 214 -10.90 -16.64 -2.72
N VAL A 215 -9.58 -16.68 -2.46
CA VAL A 215 -8.56 -16.73 -3.51
C VAL A 215 -8.70 -18.02 -4.34
N SER A 216 -9.07 -19.13 -3.70
CA SER A 216 -9.26 -20.41 -4.37
C SER A 216 -10.46 -20.42 -5.31
N GLU A 217 -11.56 -19.75 -4.94
CA GLU A 217 -12.76 -19.63 -5.76
C GLU A 217 -12.60 -18.61 -6.89
N SER A 218 -11.78 -17.58 -6.66
CA SER A 218 -11.47 -16.55 -7.66
C SER A 218 -10.39 -16.98 -8.65
N ASN A 219 -9.71 -18.10 -8.39
CA ASN A 219 -8.69 -18.63 -9.29
C ASN A 219 -9.32 -19.44 -10.43
N LEU A 220 -9.74 -18.75 -11.47
CA LEU A 220 -10.29 -19.35 -12.70
C LEU A 220 -9.23 -20.03 -13.58
N ARG A 221 -8.00 -20.18 -13.13
CA ARG A 221 -7.02 -21.00 -13.82
C ARG A 221 -7.48 -22.46 -13.71
N LEU A 222 -7.84 -23.06 -14.82
CA LEU A 222 -8.06 -24.49 -14.93
C LEU A 222 -6.83 -25.17 -14.32
N ALA A 223 -7.04 -25.94 -13.25
CA ALA A 223 -5.99 -26.83 -12.77
C ALA A 223 -5.59 -27.71 -13.95
N THR A 224 -4.33 -27.64 -14.34
CA THR A 224 -3.78 -28.37 -15.51
C THR A 224 -3.87 -29.90 -15.31
N GLU A 225 -4.28 -30.33 -14.12
CA GLU A 225 -4.51 -31.72 -13.75
C GLU A 225 -5.87 -31.87 -13.05
N VAL A 226 -6.93 -31.71 -13.80
CA VAL A 226 -8.16 -32.41 -13.46
C VAL A 226 -7.92 -33.84 -13.96
N PRO A 227 -7.83 -34.88 -13.11
CA PRO A 227 -7.92 -36.23 -13.58
C PRO A 227 -9.33 -36.36 -14.17
N VAL A 228 -9.42 -36.23 -15.48
CA VAL A 228 -10.62 -36.62 -16.20
C VAL A 228 -10.74 -38.12 -15.93
N GLN A 229 -11.67 -38.47 -15.03
CA GLN A 229 -12.14 -39.84 -14.96
C GLN A 229 -12.72 -40.12 -16.36
N THR A 230 -11.93 -40.86 -17.10
CA THR A 230 -12.32 -41.36 -18.42
C THR A 230 -13.42 -42.39 -18.20
N GLU A 231 -14.66 -41.92 -18.04
CA GLU A 231 -15.80 -42.78 -18.27
C GLU A 231 -16.20 -42.64 -19.72
N VAL A 232 -16.08 -43.77 -20.38
CA VAL A 232 -16.59 -44.08 -21.73
C VAL A 232 -15.74 -43.48 -22.85
N GLU A 233 -14.76 -44.26 -23.30
CA GLU A 233 -14.29 -44.27 -24.68
C GLU A 233 -15.47 -44.55 -25.62
N THR A 234 -16.16 -43.48 -26.00
CA THR A 234 -16.87 -43.51 -27.28
C THR A 234 -15.79 -43.26 -28.31
N GLU A 235 -15.35 -44.32 -29.00
CA GLU A 235 -14.55 -44.20 -30.22
C GLU A 235 -15.29 -43.27 -31.16
N VAL A 236 -15.04 -41.98 -31.06
CA VAL A 236 -15.36 -41.06 -32.14
C VAL A 236 -14.31 -41.34 -33.21
N ASN A 237 -14.66 -42.20 -34.16
CA ASN A 237 -13.97 -42.30 -35.43
C ASN A 237 -13.89 -40.87 -35.98
N ALA A 238 -12.79 -40.20 -35.74
CA ALA A 238 -12.48 -38.91 -36.32
C ALA A 238 -12.21 -39.09 -37.81
N THR A 239 -13.28 -39.30 -38.57
CA THR A 239 -13.25 -39.10 -39.99
C THR A 239 -12.92 -37.63 -40.17
N PHE A 240 -11.71 -37.35 -40.65
CA PHE A 240 -11.23 -35.98 -40.93
C PHE A 240 -12.14 -35.38 -42.03
N VAL A 241 -13.28 -34.88 -41.65
CA VAL A 241 -14.14 -34.08 -42.55
C VAL A 241 -13.48 -32.70 -42.62
N ARG A 242 -12.66 -32.56 -43.65
CA ARG A 242 -12.06 -31.25 -43.92
C ARG A 242 -13.17 -30.25 -44.22
N PRO A 243 -13.11 -29.01 -43.72
CA PRO A 243 -14.14 -28.02 -43.94
C PRO A 243 -14.29 -27.72 -45.45
N ILE A 244 -15.50 -27.45 -45.90
CA ILE A 244 -15.86 -27.25 -47.30
C ILE A 244 -14.97 -26.23 -48.03
N TRP A 245 -14.52 -25.18 -47.33
CA TRP A 245 -13.62 -24.17 -47.88
C TRP A 245 -12.30 -24.77 -48.42
N TYR A 246 -11.80 -25.87 -47.81
CA TYR A 246 -10.58 -26.54 -48.25
C TYR A 246 -10.76 -27.13 -49.67
N TYR A 247 -11.91 -27.73 -49.98
CA TYR A 247 -12.20 -28.27 -51.29
C TYR A 247 -12.42 -27.17 -52.33
N LEU A 248 -13.02 -26.05 -51.92
CA LEU A 248 -13.19 -24.87 -52.77
C LEU A 248 -11.84 -24.22 -53.11
N ALA A 249 -10.92 -24.12 -52.13
CA ALA A 249 -9.58 -23.62 -52.40
C ALA A 249 -8.79 -24.53 -53.35
N LEU A 250 -8.92 -25.85 -53.21
CA LEU A 250 -8.27 -26.82 -54.09
C LEU A 250 -8.84 -26.76 -55.51
N LEU A 251 -10.17 -26.59 -55.65
CA LEU A 251 -10.84 -26.39 -56.93
C LEU A 251 -10.38 -25.09 -57.61
N ALA A 252 -10.27 -23.98 -56.87
CA ALA A 252 -9.78 -22.72 -57.38
C ALA A 252 -8.33 -22.83 -57.89
N LEU A 253 -7.47 -23.54 -57.14
CA LEU A 253 -6.08 -23.81 -57.55
C LEU A 253 -6.03 -24.63 -58.84
N LEU A 254 -6.88 -25.66 -58.98
CA LEU A 254 -6.96 -26.46 -60.21
C LEU A 254 -7.43 -25.66 -61.42
N LEU A 255 -8.43 -24.80 -61.24
CA LEU A 255 -8.93 -23.93 -62.28
C LEU A 255 -7.86 -22.94 -62.76
N THR A 256 -7.17 -22.28 -61.84
CA THR A 256 -6.11 -21.32 -62.20
C THR A 256 -4.92 -22.00 -62.87
N THR A 257 -4.55 -23.20 -62.43
CA THR A 257 -3.49 -23.97 -63.09
C THR A 257 -3.92 -24.47 -64.49
N ALA A 258 -5.16 -24.87 -64.66
CA ALA A 258 -5.71 -25.28 -65.99
C ALA A 258 -5.78 -24.08 -66.93
N GLU A 259 -6.25 -22.93 -66.47
CA GLU A 259 -6.28 -21.68 -67.24
C GLU A 259 -4.88 -21.27 -67.71
N TRP A 260 -3.89 -21.27 -66.74
CA TRP A 260 -2.48 -20.96 -67.04
C TRP A 260 -1.92 -21.95 -68.08
N TRP A 261 -2.25 -23.26 -68.00
CA TRP A 261 -1.78 -24.28 -68.92
C TRP A 261 -2.40 -24.11 -70.32
N LEU A 262 -3.72 -23.81 -70.43
CA LEU A 262 -4.39 -23.50 -71.63
C LEU A 262 -3.84 -22.25 -72.30
N TYR A 263 -3.58 -21.21 -71.50
CA TYR A 263 -2.94 -19.98 -72.00
C TYR A 263 -1.54 -20.22 -72.58
N GLN A 264 -0.72 -21.02 -71.86
CA GLN A 264 0.59 -21.37 -72.37
C GLN A 264 0.56 -22.19 -73.69
N ARG A 265 -0.46 -23.03 -73.91
CA ARG A 265 -0.59 -23.79 -75.12
C ARG A 265 -1.20 -23.00 -76.28
N ARG A 266 -1.47 -21.72 -76.16
CA ARG A 266 -2.07 -20.85 -77.18
C ARG A 266 -3.31 -21.42 -77.81
N TRP A 267 -4.20 -22.05 -77.01
CA TRP A 267 -5.47 -22.60 -77.49
C TRP A 267 -6.62 -21.58 -77.39
N ILE A 268 -6.35 -20.41 -76.84
CA ILE A 268 -7.27 -19.29 -76.73
C ILE A 268 -6.52 -18.08 -77.34
N GLU A 269 -6.87 -17.66 -78.58
CA GLU A 269 -6.57 -16.33 -79.08
C GLU A 269 -7.64 -15.35 -78.66
#